data_fac94a7ac31594e2da13c39f1ec700ba
#
_entry.id   fac94a7ac31594e2da13c39f1ec700ba
#
_cell.length_a   1.000
_cell.length_b   1.000
_cell.length_c   1.000
_cell.angle_alpha   90.00
_cell.angle_beta   90.00
_cell.angle_gamma   90.00
#
_symmetry.space_group_name_H-M   'P 1'
#
loop_
_entity.id
_entity.type
_entity.pdbx_description
1 polymer ?
#
loop_
_entity_poly.entity_id
_entity_poly.type
_entity_poly.pdbx_seq_one_letter_code
_entity_poly.pdbx_strand_id
1 'polypeptide(L)'
;MSKKQKKMLTRIIIAAVMLIALRFIPVTGLLRLALYLVVYIIIGYDILRKAGKGILNRRVFDENFLMAVATVGAFALAIYERSGDYNEAIAVMLFYQIGELFQSYAVGKSRKNISALMDIRPDYANIERDGKLEKVDPDEVAVGSIIVVQPGEKVPIDGVIVEGSSSLNTSALTGESLPRDAKPGDDIISGCINMTGVLKVKTTKEFGESTVSKILELVENSSSRKSRSEAFISKFARVYTPAVCYSALALALLPPVVRLITGLDAQWEQWIYRALSFLVVSCPCALVISIPLSFFAGIGGASKEGVLIKGSNYLETLSQVKTVVFDKTGTLTQGVFEVSAVHHTPIEQEKLLEYAALAECASSHPISKSLQRAYGKEIDRSRVTDIEEISGHGVIAKVDGVQVAAGNDKLMEQLNIPYQSCHSIGTIIHMALDGKYAGHIVISDIVKPHSKQAIANLKHAGVEKTVMLTGDMKKVADSVAAELGVDEVYSELLPAGKVEKVEGLLAANSGSAKLAFVGDGINDAPVLGRADIGIAMGAMGSDAAIEAADVVLMDDDPLQIAKAIKISRKCIRIVYENIGFALVVKFGCLLLVALGLANMWAAIFADVGVMIIAVLNAIRALRVHNL
;
A
#
# COMPACT_ATOMS: atom_id res chain seq x y z
N MET A 1 -1.21 -22.54 13.75
CA MET A 1 0.18 -22.64 14.25
C MET A 1 1.03 -23.49 13.32
N SER A 2 2.22 -23.02 12.96
CA SER A 2 3.19 -23.78 12.15
C SER A 2 3.78 -24.96 12.94
N LYS A 3 4.40 -25.94 12.23
CA LYS A 3 5.10 -27.06 12.89
C LYS A 3 6.15 -26.58 13.91
N LYS A 4 6.87 -25.48 13.58
CA LYS A 4 7.87 -24.87 14.45
C LYS A 4 7.25 -24.28 15.73
N GLN A 5 6.13 -23.55 15.59
CA GLN A 5 5.39 -22.98 16.73
C GLN A 5 4.82 -24.06 17.66
N LYS A 6 4.28 -25.16 17.10
CA LYS A 6 3.80 -26.30 17.91
C LYS A 6 4.94 -26.91 18.72
N LYS A 7 6.11 -27.11 18.11
CA LYS A 7 7.30 -27.67 18.81
C LYS A 7 7.76 -26.73 19.93
N MET A 8 7.74 -25.42 19.73
CA MET A 8 8.09 -24.42 20.74
C MET A 8 7.10 -24.43 21.91
N LEU A 9 5.79 -24.46 21.62
CA LEU A 9 4.74 -24.58 22.64
C LEU A 9 4.90 -25.84 23.48
N THR A 10 5.15 -26.98 22.84
CA THR A 10 5.38 -28.26 23.56
C THR A 10 6.56 -28.14 24.52
N ARG A 11 7.68 -27.54 24.11
CA ARG A 11 8.85 -27.31 24.96
C ARG A 11 8.54 -26.41 26.16
N ILE A 12 7.79 -25.32 25.92
CA ILE A 12 7.34 -24.39 26.98
C ILE A 12 6.49 -25.13 28.01
N ILE A 13 5.51 -25.96 27.56
CA ILE A 13 4.65 -26.72 28.46
C ILE A 13 5.47 -27.74 29.27
N ILE A 14 6.35 -28.48 28.62
CA ILE A 14 7.20 -29.46 29.29
C ILE A 14 8.07 -28.79 30.36
N ALA A 15 8.76 -27.70 30.02
CA ALA A 15 9.60 -26.98 30.95
C ALA A 15 8.81 -26.37 32.12
N ALA A 16 7.62 -25.80 31.87
CA ALA A 16 6.75 -25.28 32.90
C ALA A 16 6.27 -26.37 33.88
N VAL A 17 5.80 -27.52 33.35
CA VAL A 17 5.36 -28.65 34.17
C VAL A 17 6.52 -29.18 35.00
N MET A 18 7.71 -29.34 34.41
CA MET A 18 8.91 -29.81 35.14
C MET A 18 9.32 -28.80 36.22
N LEU A 19 9.30 -27.52 35.94
CA LEU A 19 9.63 -26.47 36.92
C LEU A 19 8.67 -26.49 38.11
N ILE A 20 7.36 -26.62 37.85
CA ILE A 20 6.34 -26.75 38.91
C ILE A 20 6.55 -28.05 39.72
N ALA A 21 6.77 -29.19 39.04
CA ALA A 21 6.99 -30.45 39.71
C ALA A 21 8.22 -30.45 40.63
N LEU A 22 9.32 -29.83 40.19
CA LEU A 22 10.56 -29.68 40.97
C LEU A 22 10.37 -28.87 42.25
N ARG A 23 9.36 -28.02 42.34
CA ARG A 23 9.04 -27.24 43.55
C ARG A 23 8.49 -28.15 44.68
N PHE A 24 7.84 -29.24 44.31
CA PHE A 24 7.24 -30.19 45.28
C PHE A 24 8.16 -31.37 45.64
N ILE A 25 9.28 -31.52 44.92
CA ILE A 25 10.22 -32.61 45.18
C ILE A 25 11.35 -32.10 46.11
N PRO A 26 11.52 -32.65 47.32
CA PRO A 26 12.53 -32.18 48.26
C PRO A 26 13.91 -32.73 47.90
N VAL A 27 14.48 -32.22 46.79
CA VAL A 27 15.84 -32.62 46.33
C VAL A 27 16.82 -31.52 46.70
N THR A 28 17.99 -31.88 47.21
CA THR A 28 19.06 -30.97 47.61
C THR A 28 20.38 -31.30 46.92
N GLY A 29 21.33 -30.35 46.94
CA GLY A 29 22.70 -30.54 46.47
C GLY A 29 22.82 -30.69 44.93
N LEU A 30 23.79 -31.47 44.48
CA LEU A 30 24.12 -31.64 43.06
C LEU A 30 22.98 -32.25 42.23
N LEU A 31 22.13 -33.08 42.80
CA LEU A 31 20.99 -33.66 42.11
C LEU A 31 19.94 -32.56 41.77
N ARG A 32 19.72 -31.63 42.68
CA ARG A 32 18.86 -30.46 42.44
C ARG A 32 19.42 -29.63 41.28
N LEU A 33 20.69 -29.28 41.30
CA LEU A 33 21.35 -28.55 40.21
C LEU A 33 21.19 -29.27 38.86
N ALA A 34 21.44 -30.60 38.82
CA ALA A 34 21.34 -31.36 37.59
C ALA A 34 19.92 -31.36 37.02
N LEU A 35 18.88 -31.53 37.84
CA LEU A 35 17.49 -31.50 37.41
C LEU A 35 17.07 -30.11 36.86
N TYR A 36 17.44 -29.04 37.54
CA TYR A 36 17.16 -27.67 37.06
C TYR A 36 17.94 -27.32 35.78
N LEU A 37 19.18 -27.83 35.63
CA LEU A 37 19.98 -27.66 34.42
C LEU A 37 19.35 -28.37 33.22
N VAL A 38 18.76 -29.55 33.42
CA VAL A 38 18.01 -30.25 32.36
C VAL A 38 16.81 -29.42 31.88
N VAL A 39 16.02 -28.86 32.81
CA VAL A 39 14.91 -27.97 32.46
C VAL A 39 15.40 -26.74 31.71
N TYR A 40 16.47 -26.11 32.17
CA TYR A 40 17.09 -24.93 31.55
C TYR A 40 17.56 -25.24 30.12
N ILE A 41 18.20 -26.40 29.90
CA ILE A 41 18.64 -26.80 28.55
C ILE A 41 17.44 -27.06 27.65
N ILE A 42 16.39 -27.73 28.12
CA ILE A 42 15.17 -27.97 27.35
C ILE A 42 14.55 -26.68 26.84
N ILE A 43 14.43 -25.67 27.71
CA ILE A 43 13.79 -24.39 27.32
C ILE A 43 14.75 -23.45 26.57
N GLY A 44 16.04 -23.43 26.90
CA GLY A 44 17.03 -22.45 26.45
C GLY A 44 17.93 -22.89 25.30
N TYR A 45 17.90 -24.17 24.90
CA TYR A 45 18.83 -24.74 23.91
C TYR A 45 18.99 -23.92 22.63
N ASP A 46 17.90 -23.44 22.04
CA ASP A 46 17.91 -22.65 20.80
C ASP A 46 18.51 -21.26 21.00
N ILE A 47 18.26 -20.62 22.13
CA ILE A 47 18.80 -19.30 22.48
C ILE A 47 20.30 -19.41 22.74
N LEU A 48 20.73 -20.40 23.56
CA LEU A 48 22.14 -20.65 23.82
C LEU A 48 22.91 -20.97 22.54
N ARG A 49 22.33 -21.77 21.65
CA ARG A 49 22.93 -22.09 20.35
C ARG A 49 23.04 -20.86 19.44
N LYS A 50 22.01 -20.00 19.41
CA LYS A 50 22.04 -18.74 18.62
C LYS A 50 23.08 -17.78 19.20
N ALA A 51 23.13 -17.61 20.53
CA ALA A 51 24.12 -16.77 21.21
C ALA A 51 25.54 -17.25 20.90
N GLY A 52 25.81 -18.57 21.01
CA GLY A 52 27.11 -19.15 20.68
C GLY A 52 27.51 -18.93 19.21
N LYS A 53 26.57 -19.09 18.26
CA LYS A 53 26.82 -18.77 16.86
C LYS A 53 27.06 -17.27 16.64
N GLY A 54 26.35 -16.40 17.36
CA GLY A 54 26.54 -14.95 17.33
C GLY A 54 27.96 -14.55 17.73
N ILE A 55 28.46 -15.14 18.81
CA ILE A 55 29.85 -14.92 19.30
C ILE A 55 30.86 -15.37 18.23
N LEU A 56 30.69 -16.58 17.67
CA LEU A 56 31.58 -17.12 16.63
C LEU A 56 31.59 -16.25 15.37
N ASN A 57 30.47 -15.66 15.01
CA ASN A 57 30.29 -14.79 13.83
C ASN A 57 30.58 -13.30 14.14
N ARG A 58 31.21 -12.97 15.27
CA ARG A 58 31.51 -11.59 15.73
C ARG A 58 30.28 -10.66 15.83
N ARG A 59 29.09 -11.22 16.00
CA ARG A 59 27.84 -10.50 16.28
C ARG A 59 27.47 -10.71 17.76
N VAL A 60 28.27 -10.13 18.66
CA VAL A 60 28.21 -10.42 20.08
C VAL A 60 27.04 -9.73 20.78
N PHE A 61 26.61 -8.56 20.29
CA PHE A 61 25.58 -7.74 20.96
C PHE A 61 24.20 -7.95 20.30
N ASP A 62 23.64 -9.16 20.42
CA ASP A 62 22.25 -9.44 20.05
C ASP A 62 21.38 -9.82 21.28
N GLU A 63 20.08 -9.88 21.07
CA GLU A 63 19.13 -10.22 22.14
C GLU A 63 19.35 -11.62 22.73
N ASN A 64 19.77 -12.60 21.90
CA ASN A 64 20.04 -13.96 22.36
C ASN A 64 21.27 -14.00 23.26
N PHE A 65 22.29 -13.19 22.94
CA PHE A 65 23.49 -13.02 23.78
C PHE A 65 23.14 -12.42 25.15
N LEU A 66 22.35 -11.32 25.18
CA LEU A 66 21.93 -10.70 26.43
C LEU A 66 21.18 -11.68 27.33
N MET A 67 20.23 -12.44 26.76
CA MET A 67 19.45 -13.44 27.49
C MET A 67 20.32 -14.59 27.98
N ALA A 68 21.25 -15.06 27.15
CA ALA A 68 22.17 -16.13 27.53
C ALA A 68 23.08 -15.69 28.68
N VAL A 69 23.70 -14.50 28.61
CA VAL A 69 24.57 -13.97 29.67
C VAL A 69 23.79 -13.78 30.96
N ALA A 70 22.59 -13.19 30.89
CA ALA A 70 21.78 -12.95 32.07
C ALA A 70 21.36 -14.23 32.77
N THR A 71 20.89 -15.24 32.02
CA THR A 71 20.38 -16.49 32.61
C THR A 71 21.50 -17.45 33.05
N VAL A 72 22.61 -17.54 32.30
CA VAL A 72 23.81 -18.28 32.74
C VAL A 72 24.42 -17.60 33.97
N GLY A 73 24.49 -16.26 33.98
CA GLY A 73 24.96 -15.50 35.13
C GLY A 73 24.11 -15.71 36.39
N ALA A 74 22.77 -15.75 36.24
CA ALA A 74 21.87 -16.05 37.35
C ALA A 74 22.07 -17.47 37.90
N PHE A 75 22.30 -18.47 37.04
CA PHE A 75 22.67 -19.82 37.47
C PHE A 75 24.00 -19.83 38.20
N ALA A 76 25.01 -19.16 37.66
CA ALA A 76 26.34 -19.08 38.29
C ALA A 76 26.28 -18.40 39.68
N LEU A 77 25.49 -17.34 39.80
CA LEU A 77 25.27 -16.63 41.05
C LEU A 77 24.60 -17.56 42.08
N ALA A 78 23.53 -18.26 41.70
CA ALA A 78 22.85 -19.22 42.60
C ALA A 78 23.74 -20.39 43.05
N ILE A 79 24.70 -20.82 42.22
CA ILE A 79 25.70 -21.82 42.57
C ILE A 79 26.70 -21.22 43.58
N TYR A 80 27.18 -20.01 43.34
CA TYR A 80 28.14 -19.35 44.19
C TYR A 80 27.57 -19.07 45.58
N GLU A 81 26.36 -18.56 45.67
CA GLU A 81 25.62 -18.30 46.92
C GLU A 81 25.20 -19.59 47.65
N ARG A 82 25.28 -20.75 46.98
CA ARG A 82 24.72 -22.04 47.46
C ARG A 82 23.23 -21.94 47.84
N SER A 83 22.52 -20.96 47.28
CA SER A 83 21.10 -20.72 47.57
C SER A 83 20.21 -21.87 47.08
N GLY A 84 20.64 -22.57 46.00
CA GLY A 84 19.85 -23.57 45.34
C GLY A 84 18.60 -23.03 44.63
N ASP A 85 18.49 -21.72 44.51
CA ASP A 85 17.35 -21.08 43.83
C ASP A 85 17.62 -20.82 42.34
N TYR A 86 17.48 -21.87 41.55
CA TYR A 86 17.65 -21.84 40.10
C TYR A 86 16.36 -21.45 39.37
N ASN A 87 15.28 -21.18 40.12
CA ASN A 87 13.96 -20.90 39.53
C ASN A 87 13.96 -19.63 38.66
N GLU A 88 14.67 -18.60 39.11
CA GLU A 88 14.67 -17.30 38.40
C GLU A 88 15.23 -17.42 36.98
N ALA A 89 16.38 -18.08 36.82
CA ALA A 89 17.02 -18.24 35.51
C ALA A 89 16.13 -19.02 34.51
N ILE A 90 15.46 -20.09 35.00
CA ILE A 90 14.55 -20.87 34.16
C ILE A 90 13.28 -20.10 33.83
N ALA A 91 12.73 -19.39 34.80
CA ALA A 91 11.54 -18.61 34.61
C ALA A 91 11.76 -17.46 33.62
N VAL A 92 12.91 -16.78 33.71
CA VAL A 92 13.34 -15.76 32.75
C VAL A 92 13.33 -16.35 31.33
N MET A 93 13.96 -17.51 31.14
CA MET A 93 14.02 -18.19 29.86
C MET A 93 12.64 -18.65 29.39
N LEU A 94 11.79 -19.11 30.31
CA LEU A 94 10.42 -19.55 30.02
C LEU A 94 9.56 -18.37 29.52
N PHE A 95 9.56 -17.24 30.25
CA PHE A 95 8.81 -16.05 29.84
C PHE A 95 9.31 -15.47 28.53
N TYR A 96 10.61 -15.48 28.31
CA TYR A 96 11.19 -15.07 27.03
C TYR A 96 10.68 -15.96 25.89
N GLN A 97 10.67 -17.29 26.06
CA GLN A 97 10.16 -18.22 25.05
C GLN A 97 8.65 -18.07 24.82
N ILE A 98 7.87 -17.75 25.85
CA ILE A 98 6.45 -17.42 25.69
C ILE A 98 6.31 -16.16 24.85
N GLY A 99 7.12 -15.13 25.10
CA GLY A 99 7.16 -13.92 24.29
C GLY A 99 7.51 -14.17 22.84
N GLU A 100 8.56 -14.95 22.57
CA GLU A 100 8.98 -15.38 21.23
C GLU A 100 7.87 -16.15 20.49
N LEU A 101 7.18 -17.07 21.20
CA LEU A 101 6.05 -17.81 20.64
C LEU A 101 4.90 -16.87 20.25
N PHE A 102 4.52 -15.95 21.15
CA PHE A 102 3.47 -14.98 20.91
C PHE A 102 3.83 -14.07 19.72
N GLN A 103 5.05 -13.58 19.66
CA GLN A 103 5.61 -12.83 18.54
C GLN A 103 5.48 -13.58 17.22
N SER A 104 6.01 -14.80 17.18
CA SER A 104 5.97 -15.66 15.99
C SER A 104 4.53 -15.94 15.54
N TYR A 105 3.60 -16.13 16.49
CA TYR A 105 2.18 -16.33 16.21
C TYR A 105 1.52 -15.06 15.67
N ALA A 106 1.73 -13.91 16.33
CA ALA A 106 1.15 -12.61 15.94
C ALA A 106 1.62 -12.16 14.54
N VAL A 107 2.93 -12.23 14.29
CA VAL A 107 3.52 -11.93 12.96
C VAL A 107 3.01 -12.90 11.90
N GLY A 108 2.98 -14.19 12.21
CA GLY A 108 2.48 -15.22 11.29
C GLY A 108 1.00 -15.06 10.98
N LYS A 109 0.17 -14.70 11.98
CA LYS A 109 -1.26 -14.43 11.80
C LYS A 109 -1.48 -13.13 11.01
N SER A 110 -0.71 -12.09 11.27
CA SER A 110 -0.79 -10.84 10.50
C SER A 110 -0.42 -11.04 9.04
N ARG A 111 0.69 -11.74 8.76
CA ARG A 111 1.07 -12.11 7.39
C ARG A 111 0.01 -12.97 6.71
N LYS A 112 -0.56 -13.94 7.42
CA LYS A 112 -1.61 -14.81 6.89
C LYS A 112 -2.94 -14.10 6.70
N ASN A 113 -3.27 -13.11 7.54
CA ASN A 113 -4.44 -12.26 7.33
C ASN A 113 -4.25 -11.33 6.12
N ILE A 114 -3.05 -10.79 5.89
CA ILE A 114 -2.72 -10.04 4.68
C ILE A 114 -2.80 -10.96 3.45
N SER A 115 -2.26 -12.17 3.52
CA SER A 115 -2.38 -13.17 2.46
C SER A 115 -3.82 -13.67 2.27
N ALA A 116 -4.65 -13.74 3.32
CA ALA A 116 -6.07 -14.11 3.23
C ALA A 116 -6.98 -12.94 2.81
N LEU A 117 -6.54 -11.69 3.02
CA LEU A 117 -7.10 -10.51 2.38
C LEU A 117 -6.83 -10.49 0.88
N MET A 118 -5.81 -11.22 0.47
CA MET A 118 -5.36 -11.44 -0.90
C MET A 118 -5.75 -12.85 -1.37
N ASP A 119 -6.81 -13.45 -0.83
CA ASP A 119 -7.42 -14.65 -1.39
C ASP A 119 -8.10 -14.32 -2.74
N ILE A 120 -7.41 -13.49 -3.54
CA ILE A 120 -7.76 -13.18 -4.92
C ILE A 120 -7.07 -14.13 -5.89
N ARG A 121 -6.02 -14.86 -5.46
CA ARG A 121 -5.33 -15.82 -6.33
C ARG A 121 -6.27 -16.96 -6.72
N PRO A 122 -6.47 -17.20 -8.00
CA PRO A 122 -7.20 -18.36 -8.49
C PRO A 122 -6.38 -19.63 -8.28
N ASP A 123 -7.04 -20.71 -7.87
CA ASP A 123 -6.37 -22.00 -7.65
C ASP A 123 -6.22 -22.80 -8.95
N TYR A 124 -7.06 -22.52 -9.95
CA TYR A 124 -7.09 -23.24 -11.24
C TYR A 124 -7.75 -22.38 -12.33
N ALA A 125 -7.51 -22.75 -13.59
CA ALA A 125 -8.25 -22.29 -14.76
C ALA A 125 -8.97 -23.48 -15.42
N ASN A 126 -10.20 -23.28 -15.91
CA ASN A 126 -10.88 -24.30 -16.70
C ASN A 126 -10.64 -24.02 -18.18
N ILE A 127 -10.07 -24.99 -18.90
CA ILE A 127 -9.89 -24.95 -20.36
C ILE A 127 -10.81 -26.00 -20.97
N GLU A 128 -11.45 -25.67 -22.11
CA GLU A 128 -12.24 -26.63 -22.88
C GLU A 128 -11.32 -27.41 -23.82
N ARG A 129 -11.18 -28.72 -23.59
CA ARG A 129 -10.48 -29.66 -24.47
C ARG A 129 -11.43 -30.79 -24.83
N ASP A 130 -11.61 -31.07 -26.12
CA ASP A 130 -12.47 -32.13 -26.64
C ASP A 130 -13.91 -32.10 -26.06
N GLY A 131 -14.48 -30.91 -25.86
CA GLY A 131 -15.81 -30.70 -25.29
C GLY A 131 -15.95 -31.00 -23.80
N LYS A 132 -14.83 -31.17 -23.08
CA LYS A 132 -14.78 -31.33 -21.61
C LYS A 132 -13.98 -30.20 -20.97
N LEU A 133 -14.46 -29.77 -19.82
CA LEU A 133 -13.73 -28.79 -18.97
C LEU A 133 -12.65 -29.54 -18.19
N GLU A 134 -11.41 -29.14 -18.42
CA GLU A 134 -10.24 -29.62 -17.71
C GLU A 134 -9.71 -28.52 -16.78
N LYS A 135 -9.45 -28.85 -15.51
CA LYS A 135 -8.83 -27.93 -14.55
C LYS A 135 -7.32 -28.03 -14.70
N VAL A 136 -6.71 -26.90 -15.05
CA VAL A 136 -5.25 -26.77 -15.19
C VAL A 136 -4.72 -25.72 -14.23
N ASP A 137 -3.41 -25.74 -13.97
CA ASP A 137 -2.76 -24.66 -13.23
C ASP A 137 -2.79 -23.38 -14.11
N PRO A 138 -3.15 -22.23 -13.57
CA PRO A 138 -3.14 -20.97 -14.33
C PRO A 138 -1.79 -20.66 -15.00
N ASP A 139 -0.67 -21.10 -14.42
CA ASP A 139 0.67 -20.93 -14.99
C ASP A 139 0.87 -21.74 -16.30
N GLU A 140 0.02 -22.73 -16.58
CA GLU A 140 0.09 -23.56 -17.81
C GLU A 140 -0.75 -23.00 -18.96
N VAL A 141 -1.49 -21.90 -18.73
CA VAL A 141 -2.41 -21.31 -19.73
C VAL A 141 -1.66 -20.33 -20.62
N ALA A 142 -1.57 -20.64 -21.91
CA ALA A 142 -0.93 -19.75 -22.88
C ALA A 142 -1.82 -18.54 -23.25
N VAL A 143 -1.19 -17.43 -23.65
CA VAL A 143 -1.88 -16.26 -24.20
C VAL A 143 -2.69 -16.63 -25.43
N GLY A 144 -3.94 -16.14 -25.50
CA GLY A 144 -4.88 -16.43 -26.60
C GLY A 144 -5.72 -17.70 -26.38
N SER A 145 -5.51 -18.45 -25.28
CA SER A 145 -6.34 -19.58 -24.89
C SER A 145 -7.73 -19.13 -24.47
N ILE A 146 -8.74 -19.99 -24.67
CA ILE A 146 -10.10 -19.74 -24.18
C ILE A 146 -10.27 -20.48 -22.87
N ILE A 147 -10.52 -19.73 -21.82
CA ILE A 147 -10.85 -20.24 -20.49
C ILE A 147 -12.34 -20.07 -20.21
N VAL A 148 -12.89 -20.97 -19.41
CA VAL A 148 -14.31 -20.97 -19.02
C VAL A 148 -14.41 -20.63 -17.54
N VAL A 149 -15.13 -19.56 -17.22
CA VAL A 149 -15.33 -19.12 -15.83
C VAL A 149 -16.80 -19.33 -15.45
N GLN A 150 -17.05 -20.25 -14.52
CA GLN A 150 -18.39 -20.58 -14.06
C GLN A 150 -18.86 -19.61 -12.96
N PRO A 151 -20.17 -19.50 -12.70
CA PRO A 151 -20.69 -18.74 -11.57
C PRO A 151 -20.08 -19.19 -10.24
N GLY A 152 -19.63 -18.25 -9.42
CA GLY A 152 -18.92 -18.49 -8.16
C GLY A 152 -17.42 -18.70 -8.30
N GLU A 153 -16.87 -18.80 -9.51
CA GLU A 153 -15.43 -18.95 -9.73
C GLU A 153 -14.74 -17.59 -9.87
N LYS A 154 -13.45 -17.56 -9.51
CA LYS A 154 -12.56 -16.42 -9.75
C LYS A 154 -12.06 -16.46 -11.19
N VAL A 155 -11.99 -15.32 -11.82
CA VAL A 155 -11.34 -15.15 -13.13
C VAL A 155 -9.84 -15.42 -12.96
N PRO A 156 -9.28 -16.44 -13.64
CA PRO A 156 -7.89 -16.83 -13.37
C PRO A 156 -6.85 -15.92 -14.04
N ILE A 157 -7.12 -15.40 -15.23
CA ILE A 157 -6.17 -14.64 -16.04
C ILE A 157 -6.92 -13.49 -16.72
N ASP A 158 -6.24 -12.36 -16.93
CA ASP A 158 -6.78 -11.22 -17.66
C ASP A 158 -7.10 -11.60 -19.11
N GLY A 159 -8.20 -11.08 -19.64
CA GLY A 159 -8.62 -11.39 -20.99
C GLY A 159 -9.80 -10.57 -21.50
N VAL A 160 -10.34 -10.98 -22.65
CA VAL A 160 -11.53 -10.39 -23.27
C VAL A 160 -12.64 -11.43 -23.30
N ILE A 161 -13.86 -11.05 -22.91
CA ILE A 161 -15.02 -11.93 -22.97
C ILE A 161 -15.41 -12.17 -24.43
N VAL A 162 -15.40 -13.43 -24.85
CA VAL A 162 -15.78 -13.81 -26.21
C VAL A 162 -17.22 -14.35 -26.31
N GLU A 163 -17.72 -14.94 -25.20
CA GLU A 163 -19.07 -15.50 -25.13
C GLU A 163 -19.60 -15.45 -23.70
N GLY A 164 -20.90 -15.20 -23.57
CA GLY A 164 -21.58 -15.13 -22.27
C GLY A 164 -21.74 -13.71 -21.76
N SER A 165 -22.65 -13.54 -20.78
CA SER A 165 -22.82 -12.30 -20.03
C SER A 165 -23.06 -12.62 -18.56
N SER A 166 -22.53 -11.79 -17.67
CA SER A 166 -22.61 -12.00 -16.22
C SER A 166 -22.45 -10.68 -15.47
N SER A 167 -22.67 -10.72 -14.15
CA SER A 167 -22.22 -9.68 -13.22
C SER A 167 -20.96 -10.15 -12.52
N LEU A 168 -19.97 -9.27 -12.40
CA LEU A 168 -18.68 -9.53 -11.78
C LEU A 168 -18.60 -8.83 -10.41
N ASN A 169 -18.25 -9.57 -9.39
CA ASN A 169 -17.90 -8.98 -8.09
C ASN A 169 -16.41 -8.61 -8.10
N THR A 170 -16.13 -7.31 -8.08
CA THR A 170 -14.78 -6.73 -8.08
C THR A 170 -14.31 -6.32 -6.68
N SER A 171 -15.14 -6.49 -5.65
CA SER A 171 -14.90 -5.95 -4.30
C SER A 171 -13.58 -6.38 -3.66
N ALA A 172 -13.08 -7.57 -4.02
CA ALA A 172 -11.79 -8.04 -3.51
C ALA A 172 -10.59 -7.28 -4.12
N LEU A 173 -10.77 -6.64 -5.27
CA LEU A 173 -9.75 -5.88 -5.99
C LEU A 173 -9.91 -4.38 -5.78
N THR A 174 -11.12 -3.86 -5.99
CA THR A 174 -11.41 -2.42 -5.98
C THR A 174 -11.96 -1.91 -4.66
N GLY A 175 -12.47 -2.80 -3.80
CA GLY A 175 -13.20 -2.41 -2.61
C GLY A 175 -14.67 -2.01 -2.87
N GLU A 176 -15.09 -1.93 -4.14
CA GLU A 176 -16.47 -1.60 -4.52
C GLU A 176 -17.42 -2.77 -4.26
N SER A 177 -18.54 -2.49 -3.60
CA SER A 177 -19.55 -3.51 -3.28
C SER A 177 -20.58 -3.74 -4.40
N LEU A 178 -20.63 -2.87 -5.41
CA LEU A 178 -21.57 -2.99 -6.52
C LEU A 178 -20.98 -3.91 -7.61
N PRO A 179 -21.73 -4.97 -8.02
CA PRO A 179 -21.30 -5.81 -9.14
C PRO A 179 -21.25 -5.02 -10.45
N ARG A 180 -20.25 -5.31 -11.28
CA ARG A 180 -20.11 -4.75 -12.63
C ARG A 180 -20.68 -5.72 -13.65
N ASP A 181 -21.55 -5.24 -14.54
CA ASP A 181 -22.04 -6.05 -15.67
C ASP A 181 -20.93 -6.26 -16.70
N ALA A 182 -20.90 -7.46 -17.27
CA ALA A 182 -19.91 -7.92 -18.23
C ALA A 182 -20.57 -8.64 -19.40
N LYS A 183 -20.19 -8.28 -20.64
CA LYS A 183 -20.74 -8.77 -21.90
C LYS A 183 -19.62 -9.07 -22.92
N PRO A 184 -19.90 -9.78 -24.01
CA PRO A 184 -18.91 -10.04 -25.04
C PRO A 184 -18.28 -8.76 -25.59
N GLY A 185 -16.95 -8.76 -25.70
CA GLY A 185 -16.13 -7.62 -26.11
C GLY A 185 -15.58 -6.78 -24.93
N ASP A 186 -16.07 -6.99 -23.70
CA ASP A 186 -15.54 -6.29 -22.54
C ASP A 186 -14.26 -6.95 -22.02
N ASP A 187 -13.34 -6.11 -21.52
CA ASP A 187 -12.15 -6.57 -20.81
C ASP A 187 -12.51 -7.10 -19.42
N ILE A 188 -11.94 -8.23 -19.07
CA ILE A 188 -12.08 -8.86 -17.76
C ILE A 188 -10.71 -9.07 -17.12
N ILE A 189 -10.61 -8.75 -15.83
CA ILE A 189 -9.39 -8.86 -15.05
C ILE A 189 -9.42 -10.07 -14.12
N SER A 190 -8.25 -10.64 -13.91
CA SER A 190 -8.06 -11.74 -12.96
C SER A 190 -8.40 -11.33 -11.54
N GLY A 191 -8.92 -12.26 -10.73
CA GLY A 191 -9.32 -12.04 -9.34
C GLY A 191 -10.75 -11.55 -9.13
N CYS A 192 -11.47 -11.11 -10.16
CA CYS A 192 -12.92 -10.89 -10.09
C CYS A 192 -13.65 -12.21 -9.86
N ILE A 193 -14.77 -12.19 -9.13
CA ILE A 193 -15.64 -13.37 -8.96
C ILE A 193 -16.80 -13.25 -9.92
N ASN A 194 -16.96 -14.28 -10.78
CA ASN A 194 -18.11 -14.40 -11.65
C ASN A 194 -19.37 -14.76 -10.86
N MET A 195 -20.47 -13.99 -11.03
CA MET A 195 -21.64 -14.11 -10.16
C MET A 195 -22.78 -14.96 -10.76
N THR A 196 -23.12 -14.77 -12.04
CA THR A 196 -24.40 -15.25 -12.58
C THR A 196 -24.29 -16.15 -13.79
N GLY A 197 -23.62 -15.72 -14.85
CA GLY A 197 -23.55 -16.44 -16.13
C GLY A 197 -22.22 -17.16 -16.33
N VAL A 198 -22.17 -18.11 -17.26
CA VAL A 198 -20.89 -18.71 -17.68
C VAL A 198 -20.24 -17.78 -18.68
N LEU A 199 -18.96 -17.48 -18.47
CA LEU A 199 -18.16 -16.63 -19.35
C LEU A 199 -17.09 -17.47 -20.06
N LYS A 200 -16.93 -17.28 -21.37
CA LYS A 200 -15.75 -17.71 -22.10
C LYS A 200 -14.85 -16.49 -22.34
N VAL A 201 -13.63 -16.58 -21.87
CA VAL A 201 -12.68 -15.49 -21.87
C VAL A 201 -11.45 -15.91 -22.66
N LYS A 202 -11.06 -15.08 -23.64
CA LYS A 202 -9.80 -15.25 -24.36
C LYS A 202 -8.71 -14.53 -23.61
N THR A 203 -7.69 -15.24 -23.15
CA THR A 203 -6.60 -14.69 -22.37
C THR A 203 -5.76 -13.71 -23.19
N THR A 204 -5.40 -12.58 -22.60
CA THR A 204 -4.55 -11.54 -23.19
C THR A 204 -3.15 -11.48 -22.60
N LYS A 205 -2.95 -12.11 -21.45
CA LYS A 205 -1.67 -12.15 -20.72
C LYS A 205 -1.37 -13.56 -20.23
N GLU A 206 -0.12 -13.82 -19.85
CA GLU A 206 0.26 -14.99 -19.06
C GLU A 206 -0.15 -14.77 -17.60
N PHE A 207 -0.30 -15.85 -16.81
CA PHE A 207 -0.71 -15.74 -15.41
C PHE A 207 0.25 -14.87 -14.58
N GLY A 208 1.57 -15.02 -14.78
CA GLY A 208 2.59 -14.20 -14.10
C GLY A 208 2.48 -12.69 -14.37
N GLU A 209 1.93 -12.31 -15.53
CA GLU A 209 1.70 -10.92 -15.92
C GLU A 209 0.27 -10.44 -15.64
N SER A 210 -0.58 -11.30 -15.10
CA SER A 210 -1.97 -10.98 -14.77
C SER A 210 -2.06 -9.93 -13.65
N THR A 211 -3.18 -9.20 -13.63
CA THR A 211 -3.44 -8.17 -12.61
C THR A 211 -3.32 -8.74 -11.19
N VAL A 212 -3.86 -9.93 -10.94
CA VAL A 212 -3.73 -10.61 -9.63
C VAL A 212 -2.28 -10.89 -9.27
N SER A 213 -1.49 -11.44 -10.20
CA SER A 213 -0.08 -11.77 -9.94
C SER A 213 0.73 -10.53 -9.62
N LYS A 214 0.52 -9.42 -10.35
CA LYS A 214 1.17 -8.14 -10.07
C LYS A 214 0.77 -7.55 -8.71
N ILE A 215 -0.51 -7.60 -8.35
CA ILE A 215 -0.98 -7.16 -7.04
C ILE A 215 -0.30 -7.97 -5.92
N LEU A 216 -0.26 -9.31 -6.07
CA LEU A 216 0.38 -10.20 -5.11
C LEU A 216 1.87 -9.89 -4.95
N GLU A 217 2.57 -9.71 -6.06
CA GLU A 217 3.99 -9.34 -6.08
C GLU A 217 4.24 -7.98 -5.41
N LEU A 218 3.42 -6.97 -5.70
CA LEU A 218 3.53 -5.64 -5.08
C LEU A 218 3.39 -5.70 -3.57
N VAL A 219 2.45 -6.48 -3.06
CA VAL A 219 2.23 -6.63 -1.61
C VAL A 219 3.32 -7.47 -0.97
N GLU A 220 3.78 -8.53 -1.61
CA GLU A 220 4.87 -9.36 -1.12
C GLU A 220 6.19 -8.59 -1.08
N ASN A 221 6.48 -7.82 -2.12
CA ASN A 221 7.68 -6.98 -2.23
C ASN A 221 7.60 -5.67 -1.42
N SER A 222 6.41 -5.26 -0.97
CA SER A 222 6.24 -4.04 -0.15
C SER A 222 7.06 -4.06 1.14
N SER A 223 7.43 -5.25 1.63
CA SER A 223 8.29 -5.44 2.79
C SER A 223 9.78 -5.16 2.54
N SER A 224 10.21 -5.05 1.29
CA SER A 224 11.63 -4.87 0.94
C SER A 224 12.10 -3.42 1.10
N ARG A 225 11.22 -2.43 0.98
CA ARG A 225 11.53 -1.00 1.09
C ARG A 225 11.18 -0.49 2.48
N LYS A 226 12.19 -0.43 3.36
CA LYS A 226 12.04 -0.03 4.76
C LYS A 226 11.77 1.46 4.92
N SER A 227 10.83 1.81 5.80
CA SER A 227 10.57 3.18 6.24
C SER A 227 11.76 3.77 7.03
N ARG A 228 11.76 5.10 7.18
CA ARG A 228 12.73 5.79 8.06
C ARG A 228 12.59 5.30 9.51
N SER A 229 11.36 5.07 9.96
CA SER A 229 11.08 4.55 11.31
C SER A 229 11.66 3.14 11.51
N GLU A 230 11.56 2.24 10.53
CA GLU A 230 12.18 0.91 10.59
C GLU A 230 13.72 0.99 10.52
N ALA A 231 14.26 1.88 9.69
CA ALA A 231 15.70 2.13 9.62
C ALA A 231 16.23 2.72 10.93
N PHE A 232 15.49 3.63 11.57
CA PHE A 232 15.81 4.18 12.87
C PHE A 232 15.91 3.09 13.94
N ILE A 233 14.94 2.17 14.03
CA ILE A 233 14.98 1.06 14.98
C ILE A 233 16.22 0.18 14.80
N SER A 234 16.54 -0.15 13.53
CA SER A 234 17.73 -0.95 13.24
C SER A 234 19.02 -0.23 13.66
N LYS A 235 19.08 1.10 13.49
CA LYS A 235 20.20 1.94 13.90
C LYS A 235 20.22 2.10 15.43
N PHE A 236 19.06 2.33 16.06
CA PHE A 236 18.90 2.43 17.51
C PHE A 236 19.38 1.15 18.20
N ALA A 237 18.92 -0.03 17.78
CA ALA A 237 19.31 -1.30 18.37
C ALA A 237 20.84 -1.52 18.33
N ARG A 238 21.48 -1.12 17.23
CA ARG A 238 22.95 -1.22 17.06
C ARG A 238 23.74 -0.40 18.08
N VAL A 239 23.23 0.76 18.51
CA VAL A 239 23.88 1.63 19.50
C VAL A 239 23.42 1.29 20.91
N TYR A 240 22.13 1.03 21.06
CA TYR A 240 21.50 0.78 22.36
C TYR A 240 22.05 -0.49 23.04
N THR A 241 22.17 -1.61 22.32
CA THR A 241 22.59 -2.88 22.91
C THR A 241 24.00 -2.85 23.50
N PRO A 242 25.05 -2.34 22.82
CA PRO A 242 26.36 -2.14 23.44
C PRO A 242 26.32 -1.18 24.64
N ALA A 243 25.58 -0.06 24.52
CA ALA A 243 25.47 0.90 25.63
C ALA A 243 24.89 0.25 26.89
N VAL A 244 23.86 -0.57 26.73
CA VAL A 244 23.26 -1.33 27.83
C VAL A 244 24.24 -2.34 28.43
N CYS A 245 24.99 -3.08 27.61
CA CYS A 245 25.99 -4.04 28.09
C CYS A 245 27.06 -3.34 28.94
N TYR A 246 27.59 -2.20 28.47
CA TYR A 246 28.56 -1.42 29.23
C TYR A 246 27.95 -0.82 30.52
N SER A 247 26.70 -0.36 30.47
CA SER A 247 25.99 0.13 31.66
C SER A 247 25.77 -0.97 32.71
N ALA A 248 25.40 -2.19 32.26
CA ALA A 248 25.28 -3.34 33.14
C ALA A 248 26.63 -3.73 33.78
N LEU A 249 27.70 -3.73 32.99
CA LEU A 249 29.05 -3.98 33.48
C LEU A 249 29.46 -2.92 34.51
N ALA A 250 29.21 -1.64 34.23
CA ALA A 250 29.45 -0.56 35.15
C ALA A 250 28.63 -0.72 36.45
N LEU A 251 27.36 -1.11 36.33
CA LEU A 251 26.49 -1.37 37.48
C LEU A 251 27.00 -2.55 38.34
N ALA A 252 27.58 -3.59 37.71
CA ALA A 252 28.16 -4.73 38.42
C ALA A 252 29.46 -4.38 39.16
N LEU A 253 30.28 -3.46 38.61
CA LEU A 253 31.64 -3.23 39.11
C LEU A 253 31.78 -1.94 39.92
N LEU A 254 31.23 -0.82 39.46
CA LEU A 254 31.49 0.50 40.07
C LEU A 254 30.93 0.62 41.51
N PRO A 255 29.68 0.27 41.81
CA PRO A 255 29.14 0.42 43.15
C PRO A 255 29.86 -0.45 44.20
N PRO A 256 30.17 -1.75 43.96
CA PRO A 256 30.97 -2.56 44.87
C PRO A 256 32.35 -1.96 45.14
N VAL A 257 33.05 -1.48 44.09
CA VAL A 257 34.37 -0.86 44.22
C VAL A 257 34.31 0.43 45.04
N VAL A 258 33.33 1.30 44.76
CA VAL A 258 33.12 2.53 45.55
C VAL A 258 32.84 2.23 47.02
N ARG A 259 31.99 1.21 47.29
CA ARG A 259 31.70 0.75 48.65
C ARG A 259 32.96 0.24 49.38
N LEU A 260 33.82 -0.52 48.70
CA LEU A 260 35.10 -0.96 49.24
C LEU A 260 36.02 0.22 49.59
N ILE A 261 36.12 1.21 48.69
CA ILE A 261 36.94 2.41 48.91
C ILE A 261 36.42 3.24 50.11
N THR A 262 35.08 3.26 50.29
CA THR A 262 34.46 3.97 51.43
C THR A 262 34.40 3.16 52.72
N GLY A 263 35.00 1.96 52.76
CA GLY A 263 35.02 1.08 53.93
C GLY A 263 33.72 0.36 54.25
N LEU A 264 32.79 0.30 53.28
CA LEU A 264 31.53 -0.43 53.37
C LEU A 264 31.68 -1.84 52.77
N ASP A 265 30.80 -2.77 53.18
CA ASP A 265 30.72 -4.09 52.54
C ASP A 265 30.37 -3.95 51.07
N ALA A 266 31.10 -4.66 50.19
CA ALA A 266 31.01 -4.54 48.74
C ALA A 266 29.68 -4.99 48.14
N GLN A 267 29.03 -5.96 48.75
CA GLN A 267 27.76 -6.53 48.30
C GLN A 267 27.77 -6.97 46.80
N TRP A 268 28.84 -7.64 46.36
CA TRP A 268 29.03 -8.08 44.99
C TRP A 268 27.85 -8.82 44.45
N GLU A 269 27.28 -9.75 45.18
CA GLU A 269 26.15 -10.59 44.81
C GLU A 269 24.94 -9.74 44.41
N GLN A 270 24.60 -8.76 45.21
CA GLN A 270 23.46 -7.87 44.98
C GLN A 270 23.63 -7.02 43.72
N TRP A 271 24.84 -6.48 43.49
CA TRP A 271 25.10 -5.62 42.34
C TRP A 271 25.23 -6.43 41.06
N ILE A 272 25.78 -7.64 41.09
CA ILE A 272 25.79 -8.58 39.98
C ILE A 272 24.34 -8.99 39.61
N TYR A 273 23.50 -9.30 40.63
CA TYR A 273 22.09 -9.65 40.40
C TYR A 273 21.34 -8.48 39.73
N ARG A 274 21.54 -7.24 40.18
CA ARG A 274 20.96 -6.04 39.54
C ARG A 274 21.44 -5.86 38.13
N ALA A 275 22.71 -6.07 37.86
CA ALA A 275 23.29 -5.97 36.52
C ALA A 275 22.70 -7.04 35.57
N LEU A 276 22.55 -8.29 36.03
CA LEU A 276 21.91 -9.35 35.27
C LEU A 276 20.43 -9.04 35.01
N SER A 277 19.70 -8.56 36.01
CA SER A 277 18.31 -8.12 35.85
C SER A 277 18.18 -6.95 34.87
N PHE A 278 19.14 -6.00 34.92
CA PHE A 278 19.23 -4.87 33.98
C PHE A 278 19.43 -5.35 32.53
N LEU A 279 20.25 -6.39 32.30
CA LEU A 279 20.43 -7.01 30.97
C LEU A 279 19.14 -7.66 30.46
N VAL A 280 18.41 -8.35 31.32
CA VAL A 280 17.15 -9.01 30.96
C VAL A 280 16.12 -7.98 30.46
N VAL A 281 15.94 -6.88 31.19
CA VAL A 281 14.96 -5.84 30.83
C VAL A 281 15.34 -5.08 29.56
N SER A 282 16.62 -5.06 29.21
CA SER A 282 17.10 -4.17 28.17
C SER A 282 16.80 -4.59 26.74
N CYS A 283 16.23 -5.78 26.48
CA CYS A 283 15.82 -6.19 25.13
C CYS A 283 14.78 -5.21 24.52
N PRO A 284 15.02 -4.57 23.36
CA PRO A 284 14.03 -3.69 22.73
C PRO A 284 12.95 -4.46 21.94
N CYS A 285 12.54 -5.65 22.43
CA CYS A 285 11.70 -6.60 21.72
C CYS A 285 10.36 -6.00 21.24
N ALA A 286 9.72 -5.21 22.11
CA ALA A 286 8.46 -4.55 21.79
C ALA A 286 8.56 -3.60 20.57
N LEU A 287 9.67 -2.85 20.45
CA LEU A 287 9.91 -1.93 19.33
C LEU A 287 10.21 -2.65 18.04
N VAL A 288 11.11 -3.64 18.11
CA VAL A 288 11.58 -4.40 16.94
C VAL A 288 10.42 -5.14 16.25
N ILE A 289 9.38 -5.51 17.02
CA ILE A 289 8.23 -6.29 16.54
C ILE A 289 7.07 -5.40 16.15
N SER A 290 6.66 -4.47 17.03
CA SER A 290 5.42 -3.73 16.85
C SER A 290 5.46 -2.77 15.68
N ILE A 291 6.63 -2.23 15.33
CA ILE A 291 6.75 -1.23 14.27
C ILE A 291 6.59 -1.84 12.88
N PRO A 292 7.36 -2.88 12.47
CA PRO A 292 7.08 -3.55 11.21
C PRO A 292 5.66 -4.10 11.14
N LEU A 293 5.14 -4.63 12.26
CA LEU A 293 3.78 -5.15 12.32
C LEU A 293 2.73 -4.04 12.07
N SER A 294 2.94 -2.83 12.59
CA SER A 294 2.06 -1.68 12.34
C SER A 294 2.05 -1.30 10.88
N PHE A 295 3.21 -1.25 10.21
CA PHE A 295 3.30 -0.99 8.77
C PHE A 295 2.63 -2.07 7.95
N PHE A 296 2.87 -3.35 8.25
CA PHE A 296 2.19 -4.45 7.58
C PHE A 296 0.67 -4.38 7.75
N ALA A 297 0.21 -4.06 8.96
CA ALA A 297 -1.21 -3.88 9.24
C ALA A 297 -1.79 -2.68 8.47
N GLY A 298 -1.06 -1.56 8.40
CA GLY A 298 -1.47 -0.37 7.65
C GLY A 298 -1.57 -0.62 6.14
N ILE A 299 -0.55 -1.26 5.55
CA ILE A 299 -0.54 -1.64 4.12
C ILE A 299 -1.67 -2.62 3.82
N GLY A 300 -1.84 -3.66 4.67
CA GLY A 300 -2.92 -4.63 4.49
C GLY A 300 -4.31 -4.03 4.68
N GLY A 301 -4.47 -3.04 5.58
CA GLY A 301 -5.70 -2.27 5.74
C GLY A 301 -6.00 -1.41 4.51
N ALA A 302 -4.98 -0.72 3.95
CA ALA A 302 -5.11 0.08 2.73
C ALA A 302 -5.50 -0.79 1.53
N SER A 303 -4.86 -1.95 1.37
CA SER A 303 -5.15 -2.89 0.29
C SER A 303 -6.61 -3.38 0.30
N LYS A 304 -7.22 -3.58 1.49
CA LYS A 304 -8.65 -3.92 1.61
C LYS A 304 -9.60 -2.87 1.05
N GLU A 305 -9.16 -1.63 1.09
CA GLU A 305 -9.92 -0.48 0.62
C GLU A 305 -9.53 -0.10 -0.82
N GLY A 306 -8.89 -1.02 -1.57
CA GLY A 306 -8.48 -0.78 -2.96
C GLY A 306 -7.26 0.14 -3.11
N VAL A 307 -6.50 0.40 -2.04
CA VAL A 307 -5.29 1.25 -2.08
C VAL A 307 -4.05 0.39 -1.91
N LEU A 308 -3.28 0.21 -2.98
CA LEU A 308 -2.03 -0.55 -2.96
C LEU A 308 -0.84 0.37 -2.68
N ILE A 309 -0.14 0.13 -1.58
CA ILE A 309 1.06 0.89 -1.19
C ILE A 309 2.29 -0.01 -1.32
N LYS A 310 3.24 0.35 -2.18
CA LYS A 310 4.39 -0.48 -2.54
C LYS A 310 5.48 -0.59 -1.46
N GLY A 311 5.31 0.02 -0.30
CA GLY A 311 6.29 -0.09 0.78
C GLY A 311 5.98 0.76 2.01
N SER A 312 6.58 0.39 3.14
CA SER A 312 6.43 1.13 4.40
C SER A 312 7.00 2.56 4.33
N ASN A 313 8.04 2.79 3.50
CA ASN A 313 8.57 4.12 3.24
C ASN A 313 7.54 5.02 2.54
N TYR A 314 6.77 4.48 1.60
CA TYR A 314 5.73 5.24 0.89
C TYR A 314 4.54 5.55 1.80
N LEU A 315 4.17 4.61 2.68
CA LEU A 315 3.15 4.85 3.69
C LEU A 315 3.58 5.97 4.65
N GLU A 316 4.86 6.00 5.06
CA GLU A 316 5.41 7.08 5.88
C GLU A 316 5.41 8.41 5.12
N THR A 317 5.85 8.44 3.85
CA THR A 317 5.85 9.64 3.00
C THR A 317 4.43 10.16 2.80
N LEU A 318 3.46 9.28 2.48
CA LEU A 318 2.05 9.64 2.27
C LEU A 318 1.42 10.29 3.51
N SER A 319 1.84 9.88 4.71
CA SER A 319 1.37 10.51 5.96
C SER A 319 1.78 11.97 6.11
N GLN A 320 2.89 12.37 5.45
CA GLN A 320 3.48 13.71 5.51
C GLN A 320 3.06 14.60 4.33
N VAL A 321 2.20 14.11 3.44
CA VAL A 321 1.71 14.87 2.29
C VAL A 321 0.94 16.11 2.74
N LYS A 322 1.37 17.27 2.21
CA LYS A 322 0.78 18.59 2.41
C LYS A 322 0.35 19.25 1.11
N THR A 323 0.98 18.88 0.00
CA THR A 323 0.64 19.34 -1.34
C THR A 323 0.23 18.17 -2.20
N VAL A 324 -0.92 18.27 -2.88
CA VAL A 324 -1.37 17.27 -3.85
C VAL A 324 -1.49 17.94 -5.21
N VAL A 325 -0.78 17.41 -6.18
CA VAL A 325 -0.77 17.86 -7.57
C VAL A 325 -1.51 16.84 -8.42
N PHE A 326 -2.47 17.26 -9.19
CA PHE A 326 -3.29 16.41 -10.05
C PHE A 326 -2.97 16.65 -11.52
N ASP A 327 -2.89 15.61 -12.31
CA ASP A 327 -3.23 15.75 -13.71
C ASP A 327 -4.73 16.00 -13.86
N LYS A 328 -5.16 16.67 -14.91
CA LYS A 328 -6.59 16.89 -15.17
C LYS A 328 -7.22 15.64 -15.81
N THR A 329 -6.70 15.28 -16.98
CA THR A 329 -7.33 14.29 -17.88
C THR A 329 -7.16 12.87 -17.36
N GLY A 330 -8.25 12.09 -17.28
CA GLY A 330 -8.20 10.74 -16.75
C GLY A 330 -8.07 10.65 -15.21
N THR A 331 -7.75 11.75 -14.53
CA THR A 331 -7.56 11.82 -13.07
C THR A 331 -8.73 12.51 -12.37
N LEU A 332 -8.93 13.81 -12.61
CA LEU A 332 -10.09 14.57 -12.10
C LEU A 332 -11.29 14.53 -13.06
N THR A 333 -11.02 14.19 -14.32
CA THR A 333 -12.01 13.97 -15.37
C THR A 333 -11.97 12.52 -15.83
N GLN A 334 -13.00 12.11 -16.59
CA GLN A 334 -13.11 10.74 -17.07
C GLN A 334 -12.17 10.41 -18.25
N GLY A 335 -11.52 11.44 -18.85
CA GLY A 335 -10.77 11.28 -20.10
C GLY A 335 -11.68 10.96 -21.30
N VAL A 336 -12.98 11.12 -21.11
CA VAL A 336 -14.00 10.89 -22.13
C VAL A 336 -14.57 12.23 -22.56
N PHE A 337 -14.37 12.54 -23.81
CA PHE A 337 -14.95 13.72 -24.43
C PHE A 337 -16.42 13.48 -24.76
N GLU A 338 -17.31 14.40 -24.39
CA GLU A 338 -18.72 14.37 -24.76
C GLU A 338 -19.15 15.72 -25.34
N VAL A 339 -20.18 15.64 -26.20
CA VAL A 339 -20.83 16.81 -26.74
C VAL A 339 -21.63 17.48 -25.61
N SER A 340 -21.14 18.65 -25.16
CA SER A 340 -21.77 19.40 -24.08
C SER A 340 -22.83 20.38 -24.56
N ALA A 341 -22.70 20.89 -25.77
CA ALA A 341 -23.67 21.83 -26.37
C ALA A 341 -23.55 21.89 -27.89
N VAL A 342 -24.63 22.30 -28.52
CA VAL A 342 -24.71 22.66 -29.96
C VAL A 342 -25.31 24.06 -30.04
N HIS A 343 -24.61 25.01 -30.67
CA HIS A 343 -24.98 26.40 -30.68
C HIS A 343 -25.03 27.00 -32.11
N HIS A 344 -25.82 28.08 -32.26
CA HIS A 344 -25.89 28.92 -33.45
C HIS A 344 -26.18 28.14 -34.75
N THR A 345 -26.96 27.07 -34.64
CA THR A 345 -27.33 26.24 -35.79
C THR A 345 -28.60 26.75 -36.48
N PRO A 346 -28.59 26.96 -37.80
CA PRO A 346 -29.79 27.27 -38.59
C PRO A 346 -30.60 25.99 -38.93
N ILE A 347 -30.05 24.81 -38.64
CA ILE A 347 -30.68 23.51 -38.86
C ILE A 347 -30.95 22.82 -37.53
N GLU A 348 -31.70 21.75 -37.52
CA GLU A 348 -31.92 20.95 -36.32
C GLU A 348 -30.60 20.44 -35.73
N GLN A 349 -30.45 20.52 -34.42
CA GLN A 349 -29.24 20.14 -33.72
C GLN A 349 -28.85 18.68 -34.00
N GLU A 350 -29.84 17.76 -34.04
CA GLU A 350 -29.61 16.36 -34.37
C GLU A 350 -29.01 16.19 -35.75
N LYS A 351 -29.45 17.00 -36.72
CA LYS A 351 -28.93 16.93 -38.09
C LYS A 351 -27.53 17.51 -38.23
N LEU A 352 -27.21 18.57 -37.47
CA LEU A 352 -25.84 19.10 -37.40
C LEU A 352 -24.89 18.05 -36.83
N LEU A 353 -25.31 17.35 -35.74
CA LEU A 353 -24.56 16.30 -35.11
C LEU A 353 -24.40 15.08 -36.05
N GLU A 354 -25.43 14.71 -36.82
CA GLU A 354 -25.34 13.67 -37.85
C GLU A 354 -24.26 14.01 -38.87
N TYR A 355 -24.27 15.21 -39.41
CA TYR A 355 -23.25 15.64 -40.40
C TYR A 355 -21.84 15.62 -39.78
N ALA A 356 -21.69 16.06 -38.55
CA ALA A 356 -20.41 16.02 -37.84
C ALA A 356 -19.90 14.59 -37.65
N ALA A 357 -20.76 13.70 -37.15
CA ALA A 357 -20.42 12.29 -36.91
C ALA A 357 -20.08 11.53 -38.18
N LEU A 358 -20.79 11.81 -39.27
CA LEU A 358 -20.53 11.20 -40.60
C LEU A 358 -19.24 11.74 -41.21
N ALA A 359 -19.01 13.06 -41.20
CA ALA A 359 -17.77 13.66 -41.72
C ALA A 359 -16.52 13.12 -41.01
N GLU A 360 -16.60 12.89 -39.71
CA GLU A 360 -15.53 12.38 -38.86
C GLU A 360 -15.48 10.85 -38.75
N CYS A 361 -16.22 10.12 -39.60
CA CYS A 361 -16.38 8.67 -39.50
C CYS A 361 -15.10 7.86 -39.76
N ALA A 362 -14.12 8.43 -40.43
CA ALA A 362 -12.84 7.80 -40.74
C ALA A 362 -11.74 8.09 -39.74
N SER A 363 -11.90 9.14 -38.91
CA SER A 363 -10.91 9.56 -37.93
C SER A 363 -10.97 8.72 -36.64
N SER A 364 -9.81 8.33 -36.14
CA SER A 364 -9.67 7.65 -34.85
C SER A 364 -9.52 8.61 -33.66
N HIS A 365 -9.58 9.91 -33.91
CA HIS A 365 -9.39 10.93 -32.89
C HIS A 365 -10.46 10.85 -31.80
N PRO A 366 -10.13 11.07 -30.51
CA PRO A 366 -11.11 11.05 -29.40
C PRO A 366 -12.33 11.95 -29.61
N ILE A 367 -12.13 13.11 -30.20
CA ILE A 367 -13.20 14.04 -30.58
C ILE A 367 -14.17 13.41 -31.57
N SER A 368 -13.65 12.77 -32.60
CA SER A 368 -14.46 12.10 -33.64
C SER A 368 -15.31 10.98 -33.05
N LYS A 369 -14.71 10.17 -32.14
CA LYS A 369 -15.45 9.13 -31.40
C LYS A 369 -16.53 9.72 -30.49
N SER A 370 -16.32 10.92 -29.94
CA SER A 370 -17.30 11.63 -29.15
C SER A 370 -18.52 12.06 -29.97
N LEU A 371 -18.29 12.60 -31.17
CA LEU A 371 -19.36 12.96 -32.10
C LEU A 371 -20.16 11.75 -32.53
N GLN A 372 -19.48 10.65 -32.87
CA GLN A 372 -20.14 9.39 -33.26
C GLN A 372 -20.99 8.82 -32.12
N ARG A 373 -20.49 8.84 -30.88
CA ARG A 373 -21.26 8.39 -29.70
C ARG A 373 -22.48 9.26 -29.43
N ALA A 374 -22.31 10.60 -29.54
CA ALA A 374 -23.40 11.52 -29.33
C ALA A 374 -24.51 11.39 -30.41
N TYR A 375 -24.13 11.04 -31.65
CA TYR A 375 -25.09 10.71 -32.70
C TYR A 375 -25.90 9.45 -32.36
N GLY A 376 -25.31 8.44 -31.72
CA GLY A 376 -26.02 7.29 -31.14
C GLY A 376 -26.66 6.33 -32.13
N LYS A 377 -26.44 6.50 -33.45
CA LYS A 377 -26.92 5.64 -34.50
C LYS A 377 -25.75 5.02 -35.25
N GLU A 378 -26.02 3.94 -35.98
CA GLU A 378 -25.00 3.28 -36.81
C GLU A 378 -24.50 4.24 -37.90
N ILE A 379 -23.18 4.30 -38.08
CA ILE A 379 -22.52 5.17 -39.04
C ILE A 379 -22.52 4.48 -40.42
N ASP A 380 -23.37 4.93 -41.30
CA ASP A 380 -23.38 4.47 -42.70
C ASP A 380 -22.31 5.18 -43.52
N ARG A 381 -21.17 4.55 -43.66
CA ARG A 381 -20.02 5.08 -44.41
C ARG A 381 -20.30 5.23 -45.92
N SER A 382 -21.32 4.57 -46.48
CA SER A 382 -21.66 4.70 -47.88
C SER A 382 -22.20 6.09 -48.25
N ARG A 383 -22.68 6.84 -47.26
CA ARG A 383 -23.17 8.22 -47.40
C ARG A 383 -22.07 9.27 -47.47
N VAL A 384 -20.80 8.85 -47.23
CA VAL A 384 -19.66 9.78 -47.11
C VAL A 384 -18.66 9.53 -48.23
N THR A 385 -18.31 10.61 -48.92
CA THR A 385 -17.30 10.58 -50.00
C THR A 385 -16.32 11.76 -49.81
N ASP A 386 -15.20 11.74 -50.54
CA ASP A 386 -14.23 12.82 -50.62
C ASP A 386 -13.75 13.32 -49.25
N ILE A 387 -13.36 12.38 -48.35
CA ILE A 387 -12.87 12.72 -47.01
C ILE A 387 -11.44 13.23 -47.12
N GLU A 388 -11.21 14.44 -46.65
CA GLU A 388 -9.91 15.11 -46.57
C GLU A 388 -9.65 15.55 -45.10
N GLU A 389 -8.67 14.95 -44.46
CA GLU A 389 -8.25 15.36 -43.09
C GLU A 389 -7.12 16.37 -43.19
N ILE A 390 -7.35 17.58 -42.66
CA ILE A 390 -6.37 18.66 -42.63
C ILE A 390 -5.75 18.71 -41.23
N SER A 391 -4.52 18.27 -41.14
CA SER A 391 -3.83 18.10 -39.86
C SER A 391 -3.83 19.38 -39.03
N GLY A 392 -4.30 19.30 -37.78
CA GLY A 392 -4.40 20.45 -36.87
C GLY A 392 -5.51 21.43 -37.14
N HIS A 393 -6.38 21.19 -38.15
CA HIS A 393 -7.48 22.07 -38.55
C HIS A 393 -8.85 21.40 -38.46
N GLY A 394 -9.00 20.17 -39.01
CA GLY A 394 -10.26 19.45 -39.01
C GLY A 394 -10.43 18.59 -40.27
N VAL A 395 -11.67 18.27 -40.61
CA VAL A 395 -12.03 17.36 -41.69
C VAL A 395 -12.99 18.05 -42.64
N ILE A 396 -12.81 17.82 -43.97
CA ILE A 396 -13.75 18.17 -45.02
C ILE A 396 -14.21 16.88 -45.66
N ALA A 397 -15.51 16.66 -45.81
CA ALA A 397 -16.09 15.50 -46.43
C ALA A 397 -17.38 15.85 -47.18
N LYS A 398 -17.82 15.01 -48.11
CA LYS A 398 -19.15 15.08 -48.67
C LYS A 398 -20.06 14.05 -48.06
N VAL A 399 -21.13 14.52 -47.42
CA VAL A 399 -22.16 13.68 -46.78
C VAL A 399 -23.46 13.87 -47.51
N ASP A 400 -23.99 12.82 -48.11
CA ASP A 400 -25.20 12.85 -48.98
C ASP A 400 -25.12 13.93 -50.07
N GLY A 401 -23.92 14.16 -50.62
CA GLY A 401 -23.67 15.18 -51.63
C GLY A 401 -23.48 16.60 -51.11
N VAL A 402 -23.68 16.89 -49.81
CA VAL A 402 -23.42 18.16 -49.16
C VAL A 402 -21.96 18.22 -48.71
N GLN A 403 -21.26 19.30 -49.02
CA GLN A 403 -19.90 19.53 -48.53
C GLN A 403 -19.94 19.94 -47.06
N VAL A 404 -19.38 19.11 -46.19
CA VAL A 404 -19.31 19.33 -44.76
C VAL A 404 -17.88 19.63 -44.38
N ALA A 405 -17.64 20.78 -43.70
CA ALA A 405 -16.38 21.07 -43.07
C ALA A 405 -16.59 21.14 -41.56
N ALA A 406 -15.84 20.31 -40.82
CA ALA A 406 -15.86 20.20 -39.36
C ALA A 406 -14.46 20.46 -38.82
N GLY A 407 -14.25 21.47 -37.98
CA GLY A 407 -12.92 21.78 -37.47
C GLY A 407 -12.86 23.01 -36.56
N ASN A 408 -11.64 23.46 -36.28
CA ASN A 408 -11.40 24.61 -35.43
C ASN A 408 -11.56 25.93 -36.23
N ASP A 409 -11.32 27.07 -35.55
CA ASP A 409 -11.33 28.41 -36.10
C ASP A 409 -10.39 28.56 -37.32
N LYS A 410 -9.21 27.93 -37.29
CA LYS A 410 -8.23 27.96 -38.39
C LYS A 410 -8.78 27.32 -39.68
N LEU A 411 -9.58 26.25 -39.57
CA LEU A 411 -10.24 25.66 -40.73
C LEU A 411 -11.24 26.64 -41.35
N MET A 412 -12.03 27.34 -40.53
CA MET A 412 -12.99 28.31 -41.00
C MET A 412 -12.29 29.51 -41.69
N GLU A 413 -11.18 29.98 -41.13
CA GLU A 413 -10.33 31.02 -41.71
C GLU A 413 -9.73 30.60 -43.06
N GLN A 414 -9.19 29.38 -43.14
CA GLN A 414 -8.63 28.81 -44.36
C GLN A 414 -9.66 28.71 -45.49
N LEU A 415 -10.90 28.38 -45.13
CA LEU A 415 -12.01 28.31 -46.08
C LEU A 415 -12.69 29.67 -46.34
N ASN A 416 -12.23 30.76 -45.71
CA ASN A 416 -12.83 32.09 -45.73
C ASN A 416 -14.33 32.09 -45.35
N ILE A 417 -14.71 31.27 -44.36
CA ILE A 417 -16.08 31.17 -43.85
C ILE A 417 -16.18 32.00 -42.57
N PRO A 418 -17.06 33.03 -42.52
CA PRO A 418 -17.27 33.79 -41.29
C PRO A 418 -17.95 32.90 -40.24
N TYR A 419 -17.34 32.81 -39.06
CA TYR A 419 -17.83 32.00 -37.95
C TYR A 419 -18.19 32.84 -36.73
N GLN A 420 -18.98 32.29 -35.84
CA GLN A 420 -19.35 32.94 -34.59
C GLN A 420 -18.46 32.45 -33.45
N SER A 421 -17.87 33.39 -32.71
CA SER A 421 -17.10 33.04 -31.52
C SER A 421 -17.99 32.42 -30.43
N CYS A 422 -17.54 31.33 -29.83
CA CYS A 422 -18.24 30.71 -28.73
C CYS A 422 -17.64 31.10 -27.39
N HIS A 423 -18.48 31.36 -26.41
CA HIS A 423 -18.07 31.64 -25.04
C HIS A 423 -18.16 30.39 -24.11
N SER A 424 -18.71 29.28 -24.61
CA SER A 424 -18.79 28.02 -23.87
C SER A 424 -17.41 27.42 -23.64
N ILE A 425 -17.31 26.67 -22.57
CA ILE A 425 -16.07 26.04 -22.13
C ILE A 425 -15.96 24.67 -22.77
N GLY A 426 -14.89 24.43 -23.52
CA GLY A 426 -14.65 23.19 -24.23
C GLY A 426 -13.90 23.36 -25.53
N THR A 427 -13.68 22.27 -26.24
CA THR A 427 -13.17 22.27 -27.60
C THR A 427 -14.32 22.58 -28.55
N ILE A 428 -14.17 23.63 -29.32
CA ILE A 428 -15.20 24.10 -30.25
C ILE A 428 -14.91 23.49 -31.63
N ILE A 429 -15.91 22.82 -32.19
CA ILE A 429 -15.91 22.34 -33.57
C ILE A 429 -16.89 23.19 -34.35
N HIS A 430 -16.36 24.04 -35.20
CA HIS A 430 -17.15 24.81 -36.14
C HIS A 430 -17.59 23.93 -37.30
N MET A 431 -18.83 24.09 -37.71
CA MET A 431 -19.43 23.35 -38.79
C MET A 431 -19.81 24.28 -39.92
N ALA A 432 -19.46 23.88 -41.14
CA ALA A 432 -19.93 24.57 -42.33
C ALA A 432 -20.51 23.57 -43.35
N LEU A 433 -21.59 23.95 -44.00
CA LEU A 433 -22.28 23.15 -45.02
C LEU A 433 -22.33 23.98 -46.31
N ASP A 434 -21.83 23.37 -47.41
CA ASP A 434 -21.75 24.03 -48.74
C ASP A 434 -21.15 25.44 -48.67
N GLY A 435 -20.06 25.61 -47.89
CA GLY A 435 -19.36 26.89 -47.73
C GLY A 435 -20.06 27.91 -46.86
N LYS A 436 -21.17 27.58 -46.18
CA LYS A 436 -21.89 28.44 -45.27
C LYS A 436 -21.77 27.95 -43.84
N TYR A 437 -21.54 28.85 -42.88
CA TYR A 437 -21.48 28.52 -41.47
C TYR A 437 -22.81 27.92 -40.99
N ALA A 438 -22.74 26.76 -40.38
CA ALA A 438 -23.89 25.98 -39.92
C ALA A 438 -24.02 25.88 -38.40
N GLY A 439 -23.09 26.45 -37.64
CA GLY A 439 -23.08 26.41 -36.20
C GLY A 439 -21.80 25.77 -35.63
N HIS A 440 -21.79 25.52 -34.35
CA HIS A 440 -20.67 24.83 -33.71
C HIS A 440 -21.13 23.84 -32.63
N ILE A 441 -20.30 22.83 -32.42
CA ILE A 441 -20.46 21.81 -31.40
C ILE A 441 -19.38 22.03 -30.35
N VAL A 442 -19.76 22.02 -29.10
CA VAL A 442 -18.85 22.16 -27.96
C VAL A 442 -18.64 20.78 -27.36
N ILE A 443 -17.39 20.38 -27.26
CA ILE A 443 -16.98 19.11 -26.67
C ILE A 443 -16.15 19.39 -25.42
N SER A 444 -16.51 18.77 -24.31
CA SER A 444 -15.79 18.90 -23.04
C SER A 444 -15.48 17.53 -22.45
N ASP A 445 -14.38 17.47 -21.71
CA ASP A 445 -14.03 16.33 -20.89
C ASP A 445 -14.89 16.37 -19.60
N ILE A 446 -15.46 15.25 -19.23
CA ILE A 446 -16.42 15.17 -18.11
C ILE A 446 -15.66 15.07 -16.80
N VAL A 447 -15.98 15.94 -15.86
CA VAL A 447 -15.50 15.86 -14.48
C VAL A 447 -16.06 14.59 -13.83
N LYS A 448 -15.21 13.81 -13.13
CA LYS A 448 -15.67 12.64 -12.37
C LYS A 448 -16.64 13.08 -11.26
N PRO A 449 -17.67 12.29 -10.96
CA PRO A 449 -18.72 12.68 -10.01
C PRO A 449 -18.20 13.08 -8.63
N HIS A 450 -17.15 12.45 -8.16
CA HIS A 450 -16.61 12.66 -6.81
C HIS A 450 -15.40 13.61 -6.74
N SER A 451 -14.91 14.16 -7.85
CA SER A 451 -13.69 15.00 -7.88
C SER A 451 -13.79 16.22 -6.95
N LYS A 452 -14.91 16.94 -6.97
CA LYS A 452 -15.13 18.08 -6.08
C LYS A 452 -15.10 17.69 -4.61
N GLN A 453 -15.77 16.58 -4.26
CA GLN A 453 -15.80 16.07 -2.90
C GLN A 453 -14.41 15.56 -2.47
N ALA A 454 -13.65 14.95 -3.38
CA ALA A 454 -12.29 14.49 -3.12
C ALA A 454 -11.37 15.66 -2.74
N ILE A 455 -11.41 16.77 -3.48
CA ILE A 455 -10.64 18.00 -3.17
C ILE A 455 -11.01 18.52 -1.76
N ALA A 456 -12.30 18.61 -1.44
CA ALA A 456 -12.77 19.02 -0.11
C ALA A 456 -12.26 18.05 0.99
N ASN A 457 -12.37 16.74 0.77
CA ASN A 457 -11.92 15.72 1.72
C ASN A 457 -10.40 15.75 1.95
N LEU A 458 -9.60 16.10 0.93
CA LEU A 458 -8.16 16.28 1.07
C LEU A 458 -7.82 17.46 2.00
N LYS A 459 -8.52 18.58 1.85
CA LYS A 459 -8.37 19.73 2.75
C LYS A 459 -8.75 19.38 4.18
N HIS A 460 -9.85 18.64 4.37
CA HIS A 460 -10.24 18.11 5.70
C HIS A 460 -9.23 17.08 6.24
N ALA A 461 -8.59 16.31 5.37
CA ALA A 461 -7.49 15.44 5.76
C ALA A 461 -6.19 16.18 6.10
N GLY A 462 -6.14 17.51 6.01
CA GLY A 462 -4.98 18.34 6.36
C GLY A 462 -3.94 18.45 5.24
N VAL A 463 -4.38 18.34 3.98
CA VAL A 463 -3.64 18.81 2.80
C VAL A 463 -3.77 20.34 2.76
N GLU A 464 -2.66 21.03 2.60
CA GLU A 464 -2.59 22.50 2.69
C GLU A 464 -2.77 23.15 1.32
N LYS A 465 -2.38 22.42 0.25
CA LYS A 465 -2.39 22.95 -1.11
C LYS A 465 -2.79 21.88 -2.12
N THR A 466 -3.72 22.22 -3.01
CA THR A 466 -4.13 21.40 -4.15
C THR A 466 -3.80 22.13 -5.44
N VAL A 467 -3.19 21.43 -6.40
CA VAL A 467 -2.70 22.02 -7.66
C VAL A 467 -3.20 21.15 -8.82
N MET A 468 -3.63 21.74 -9.91
CA MET A 468 -4.00 21.04 -11.14
C MET A 468 -3.03 21.40 -12.26
N LEU A 469 -2.50 20.40 -12.96
CA LEU A 469 -1.69 20.56 -14.16
C LEU A 469 -2.48 20.05 -15.37
N THR A 470 -2.45 20.79 -16.48
CA THR A 470 -3.12 20.37 -17.71
C THR A 470 -2.44 20.97 -18.95
N GLY A 471 -2.57 20.26 -20.09
CA GLY A 471 -2.23 20.79 -21.41
C GLY A 471 -3.31 21.67 -22.04
N ASP A 472 -4.48 21.77 -21.42
CA ASP A 472 -5.60 22.54 -21.95
C ASP A 472 -5.33 24.04 -21.94
N MET A 473 -6.11 24.77 -22.76
CA MET A 473 -6.11 26.25 -22.77
C MET A 473 -6.49 26.81 -21.40
N LYS A 474 -5.88 27.90 -21.04
CA LYS A 474 -6.04 28.56 -19.73
C LYS A 474 -7.51 28.74 -19.33
N LYS A 475 -8.38 29.20 -20.24
CA LYS A 475 -9.81 29.43 -19.96
C LYS A 475 -10.54 28.15 -19.48
N VAL A 476 -10.25 27.01 -20.12
CA VAL A 476 -10.85 25.71 -19.75
C VAL A 476 -10.31 25.26 -18.41
N ALA A 477 -8.99 25.35 -18.22
CA ALA A 477 -8.32 24.96 -16.98
C ALA A 477 -8.81 25.75 -15.76
N ASP A 478 -8.89 27.08 -15.89
CA ASP A 478 -9.37 27.99 -14.82
C ASP A 478 -10.82 27.65 -14.41
N SER A 479 -11.67 27.35 -15.39
CA SER A 479 -13.07 27.00 -15.13
C SER A 479 -13.22 25.68 -14.37
N VAL A 480 -12.51 24.62 -14.80
CA VAL A 480 -12.54 23.33 -14.12
C VAL A 480 -11.94 23.44 -12.72
N ALA A 481 -10.85 24.19 -12.55
CA ALA A 481 -10.24 24.43 -11.25
C ALA A 481 -11.19 25.15 -10.28
N ALA A 482 -11.91 26.17 -10.76
CA ALA A 482 -12.90 26.89 -9.97
C ALA A 482 -14.09 26.00 -9.57
N GLU A 483 -14.59 25.16 -10.49
CA GLU A 483 -15.68 24.21 -10.22
C GLU A 483 -15.29 23.20 -9.14
N LEU A 484 -14.06 22.66 -9.21
CA LEU A 484 -13.55 21.67 -8.28
C LEU A 484 -13.07 22.26 -6.95
N GLY A 485 -12.75 23.55 -6.91
CA GLY A 485 -12.20 24.23 -5.75
C GLY A 485 -10.72 23.93 -5.50
N VAL A 486 -9.95 23.72 -6.59
CA VAL A 486 -8.49 23.56 -6.58
C VAL A 486 -7.84 24.91 -6.31
N ASP A 487 -6.75 24.95 -5.53
CA ASP A 487 -6.12 26.20 -5.07
C ASP A 487 -5.29 26.88 -6.16
N GLU A 488 -4.59 26.10 -6.99
CA GLU A 488 -3.78 26.61 -8.11
C GLU A 488 -3.95 25.74 -9.36
N VAL A 489 -3.83 26.37 -10.52
CA VAL A 489 -3.87 25.70 -11.82
C VAL A 489 -2.77 26.19 -12.74
N TYR A 490 -2.16 25.26 -13.46
CA TYR A 490 -1.19 25.55 -14.51
C TYR A 490 -1.67 24.87 -15.80
N SER A 491 -1.89 25.68 -16.81
CA SER A 491 -2.45 25.31 -18.12
C SER A 491 -1.38 25.34 -19.22
N GLU A 492 -1.75 24.81 -20.40
CA GLU A 492 -0.93 24.85 -21.62
C GLU A 492 0.44 24.17 -21.46
N LEU A 493 0.51 23.16 -20.56
CA LEU A 493 1.74 22.45 -20.25
C LEU A 493 1.96 21.27 -21.21
N LEU A 494 3.14 21.22 -21.80
CA LEU A 494 3.67 19.99 -22.40
C LEU A 494 4.16 19.02 -21.32
N PRO A 495 4.35 17.72 -21.62
CA PRO A 495 4.80 16.74 -20.63
C PRO A 495 6.08 17.14 -19.87
N ALA A 496 7.07 17.73 -20.57
CA ALA A 496 8.28 18.25 -19.93
C ALA A 496 8.00 19.43 -18.98
N GLY A 497 7.05 20.31 -19.35
CA GLY A 497 6.63 21.43 -18.50
C GLY A 497 5.90 21.00 -17.24
N LYS A 498 5.18 19.85 -17.25
CA LYS A 498 4.59 19.27 -16.05
C LYS A 498 5.68 18.83 -15.06
N VAL A 499 6.75 18.19 -15.54
CA VAL A 499 7.89 17.79 -14.72
C VAL A 499 8.56 19.00 -14.07
N GLU A 500 8.85 20.04 -14.87
CA GLU A 500 9.49 21.27 -14.39
C GLU A 500 8.64 21.96 -13.31
N LYS A 501 7.31 21.99 -13.49
CA LYS A 501 6.39 22.56 -12.50
C LYS A 501 6.40 21.77 -11.19
N VAL A 502 6.38 20.44 -11.24
CA VAL A 502 6.45 19.60 -10.05
C VAL A 502 7.81 19.79 -9.35
N GLU A 503 8.92 19.85 -10.07
CA GLU A 503 10.25 20.13 -9.50
C GLU A 503 10.29 21.53 -8.83
N GLY A 504 9.67 22.53 -9.44
CA GLY A 504 9.54 23.87 -8.85
C GLY A 504 8.71 23.86 -7.56
N LEU A 505 7.60 23.12 -7.51
CA LEU A 505 6.78 22.97 -6.32
C LEU A 505 7.50 22.18 -5.22
N LEU A 506 8.29 21.15 -5.58
CA LEU A 506 9.13 20.41 -4.64
C LEU A 506 10.20 21.30 -4.01
N ALA A 507 10.84 22.15 -4.82
CA ALA A 507 11.85 23.10 -4.34
C ALA A 507 11.28 24.18 -3.42
N ALA A 508 10.01 24.56 -3.61
CA ALA A 508 9.29 25.51 -2.77
C ALA A 508 8.80 24.93 -1.45
N ASN A 509 8.69 23.59 -1.35
CA ASN A 509 8.29 22.93 -0.12
C ASN A 509 9.39 23.04 0.95
N SER A 510 9.01 23.51 2.14
CA SER A 510 9.93 23.67 3.28
C SER A 510 9.75 22.54 4.30
N GLY A 511 10.87 22.05 4.84
CA GLY A 511 10.87 21.11 5.95
C GLY A 511 10.47 19.69 5.60
N SER A 512 9.53 19.11 6.37
CA SER A 512 9.05 17.72 6.21
C SER A 512 7.82 17.59 5.32
N ALA A 513 7.32 18.70 4.75
CA ALA A 513 6.16 18.70 3.88
C ALA A 513 6.45 17.93 2.59
N LYS A 514 5.56 16.98 2.23
CA LYS A 514 5.70 16.12 1.07
C LYS A 514 4.67 16.46 0.00
N LEU A 515 5.07 16.27 -1.25
CA LEU A 515 4.27 16.48 -2.44
C LEU A 515 3.87 15.12 -3.03
N ALA A 516 2.56 14.92 -3.20
CA ALA A 516 2.02 13.81 -3.98
C ALA A 516 1.64 14.30 -5.38
N PHE A 517 1.98 13.52 -6.40
CA PHE A 517 1.45 13.70 -7.75
C PHE A 517 0.46 12.57 -8.06
N VAL A 518 -0.70 12.93 -8.60
CA VAL A 518 -1.78 12.00 -8.95
C VAL A 518 -2.02 12.07 -10.46
N GLY A 519 -1.94 10.94 -11.15
CA GLY A 519 -2.13 10.83 -12.59
C GLY A 519 -2.68 9.48 -13.00
N ASP A 520 -3.01 9.31 -14.29
CA ASP A 520 -3.47 8.05 -14.88
C ASP A 520 -2.30 7.08 -15.21
N GLY A 521 -1.09 7.58 -15.17
CA GLY A 521 0.17 6.84 -15.29
C GLY A 521 0.65 6.53 -16.70
N ILE A 522 -0.17 6.66 -17.74
CA ILE A 522 0.25 6.34 -19.12
C ILE A 522 1.19 7.44 -19.65
N ASN A 523 0.75 8.69 -19.52
CA ASN A 523 1.48 9.85 -20.02
C ASN A 523 2.33 10.54 -18.93
N ASP A 524 2.01 10.28 -17.66
CA ASP A 524 2.55 10.98 -16.51
C ASP A 524 3.63 10.20 -15.76
N ALA A 525 4.06 9.03 -16.25
CA ALA A 525 5.10 8.19 -15.62
C ALA A 525 6.37 8.99 -15.22
N PRO A 526 6.90 9.91 -16.06
CA PRO A 526 8.04 10.73 -15.66
C PRO A 526 7.75 11.67 -14.48
N VAL A 527 6.53 12.17 -14.38
CA VAL A 527 6.09 13.09 -13.30
C VAL A 527 5.85 12.32 -12.01
N LEU A 528 5.20 11.13 -12.12
CA LEU A 528 4.99 10.20 -11.00
C LEU A 528 6.30 9.84 -10.30
N GLY A 529 7.34 9.53 -11.08
CA GLY A 529 8.65 9.18 -10.56
C GLY A 529 9.45 10.36 -9.96
N ARG A 530 9.05 11.61 -10.27
CA ARG A 530 9.74 12.81 -9.76
C ARG A 530 9.15 13.37 -8.48
N ALA A 531 7.88 13.15 -8.21
CA ALA A 531 7.23 13.56 -6.98
C ALA A 531 7.85 12.87 -5.73
N ASP A 532 7.62 13.40 -4.53
CA ASP A 532 7.96 12.68 -3.29
C ASP A 532 7.20 11.35 -3.19
N ILE A 533 5.98 11.31 -3.75
CA ILE A 533 5.15 10.13 -3.89
C ILE A 533 4.26 10.24 -5.13
N GLY A 534 4.33 9.23 -5.99
CA GLY A 534 3.49 9.09 -7.17
C GLY A 534 2.27 8.22 -6.86
N ILE A 535 1.08 8.69 -7.21
CA ILE A 535 -0.20 7.97 -7.03
C ILE A 535 -0.82 7.76 -8.42
N ALA A 536 -0.98 6.51 -8.83
CA ALA A 536 -1.68 6.16 -10.06
C ALA A 536 -3.15 5.86 -9.77
N MET A 537 -4.04 6.39 -10.62
CA MET A 537 -5.48 6.17 -10.56
C MET A 537 -5.93 5.17 -11.63
N GLY A 538 -6.99 4.38 -11.31
CA GLY A 538 -7.65 3.52 -12.27
C GLY A 538 -6.74 2.47 -12.91
N ALA A 539 -5.72 2.00 -12.19
CA ALA A 539 -4.61 1.21 -12.73
C ALA A 539 -5.00 -0.20 -13.21
N MET A 540 -6.29 -0.56 -13.21
CA MET A 540 -6.77 -1.87 -13.63
C MET A 540 -6.50 -2.22 -15.10
N GLY A 541 -5.96 -1.31 -15.91
CA GLY A 541 -5.62 -1.53 -17.31
C GLY A 541 -4.22 -1.08 -17.74
N SER A 542 -3.46 -0.38 -16.91
CA SER A 542 -2.16 0.18 -17.28
C SER A 542 -1.00 -0.39 -16.46
N ASP A 543 -0.29 -1.36 -17.03
CA ASP A 543 0.92 -1.92 -16.44
C ASP A 543 2.00 -0.86 -16.19
N ALA A 544 2.13 0.11 -17.10
CA ALA A 544 3.09 1.21 -16.97
C ALA A 544 2.78 2.11 -15.77
N ALA A 545 1.49 2.37 -15.50
CA ALA A 545 1.05 3.14 -14.33
C ALA A 545 1.37 2.41 -13.03
N ILE A 546 1.06 1.11 -12.98
CA ILE A 546 1.36 0.26 -11.84
C ILE A 546 2.87 0.27 -11.56
N GLU A 547 3.72 0.20 -12.58
CA GLU A 547 5.17 0.16 -12.40
C GLU A 547 5.75 1.50 -11.91
N ALA A 548 5.29 2.61 -12.49
CA ALA A 548 5.84 3.95 -12.22
C ALA A 548 5.41 4.55 -10.87
N ALA A 549 4.21 4.23 -10.38
CA ALA A 549 3.66 4.82 -9.16
C ALA A 549 4.16 4.11 -7.88
N ASP A 550 4.16 4.82 -6.77
CA ASP A 550 4.45 4.32 -5.42
C ASP A 550 3.19 3.83 -4.69
N VAL A 551 2.06 4.41 -5.04
CA VAL A 551 0.71 4.07 -4.58
C VAL A 551 -0.19 3.89 -5.79
N VAL A 552 -0.98 2.85 -5.78
CA VAL A 552 -1.91 2.54 -6.87
C VAL A 552 -3.32 2.46 -6.30
N LEU A 553 -4.23 3.25 -6.85
CA LEU A 553 -5.66 3.18 -6.55
C LEU A 553 -6.30 2.24 -7.55
N MET A 554 -6.94 1.18 -7.05
CA MET A 554 -7.48 0.12 -7.90
C MET A 554 -8.77 0.53 -8.60
N ASP A 555 -9.55 1.38 -7.95
CA ASP A 555 -10.70 2.05 -8.54
C ASP A 555 -10.30 3.40 -9.13
N ASP A 556 -11.20 3.95 -9.93
CA ASP A 556 -11.00 5.24 -10.58
C ASP A 556 -11.65 6.41 -9.81
N ASP A 557 -11.85 6.24 -8.48
CA ASP A 557 -12.48 7.25 -7.62
C ASP A 557 -11.44 8.11 -6.89
N PRO A 558 -11.41 9.44 -7.14
CA PRO A 558 -10.52 10.38 -6.46
C PRO A 558 -10.70 10.43 -4.93
N LEU A 559 -11.82 9.98 -4.38
CA LEU A 559 -12.05 9.93 -2.93
C LEU A 559 -11.04 9.05 -2.20
N GLN A 560 -10.52 8.03 -2.85
CA GLN A 560 -9.55 7.10 -2.28
C GLN A 560 -8.22 7.77 -1.90
N ILE A 561 -7.87 8.89 -2.53
CA ILE A 561 -6.63 9.63 -2.22
C ILE A 561 -6.67 10.15 -0.78
N ALA A 562 -7.76 10.80 -0.38
CA ALA A 562 -7.94 11.30 0.98
C ALA A 562 -7.96 10.16 2.01
N LYS A 563 -8.56 9.03 1.65
CA LYS A 563 -8.61 7.82 2.47
C LYS A 563 -7.21 7.22 2.66
N ALA A 564 -6.41 7.12 1.58
CA ALA A 564 -5.03 6.66 1.62
C ALA A 564 -4.16 7.50 2.59
N ILE A 565 -4.28 8.83 2.53
CA ILE A 565 -3.60 9.75 3.44
C ILE A 565 -4.02 9.55 4.90
N LYS A 566 -5.33 9.40 5.17
CA LYS A 566 -5.85 9.15 6.51
C LYS A 566 -5.39 7.82 7.09
N ILE A 567 -5.39 6.75 6.29
CA ILE A 567 -4.87 5.43 6.67
C ILE A 567 -3.40 5.54 7.06
N SER A 568 -2.61 6.20 6.24
CA SER A 568 -1.17 6.38 6.46
C SER A 568 -0.90 7.16 7.76
N ARG A 569 -1.62 8.25 8.01
CA ARG A 569 -1.49 9.03 9.25
C ARG A 569 -1.91 8.25 10.48
N LYS A 570 -2.96 7.44 10.40
CA LYS A 570 -3.37 6.55 11.49
C LYS A 570 -2.29 5.51 11.78
N CYS A 571 -1.73 4.89 10.75
CA CYS A 571 -0.65 3.91 10.92
C CYS A 571 0.57 4.52 11.60
N ILE A 572 1.04 5.67 11.14
CA ILE A 572 2.19 6.38 11.72
C ILE A 572 1.92 6.82 13.16
N ARG A 573 0.71 7.27 13.48
CA ARG A 573 0.33 7.57 14.87
C ARG A 573 0.48 6.35 15.76
N ILE A 574 -0.01 5.18 15.33
CA ILE A 574 0.13 3.92 16.08
C ILE A 574 1.61 3.54 16.26
N VAL A 575 2.44 3.74 15.23
CA VAL A 575 3.90 3.53 15.33
C VAL A 575 4.51 4.41 16.43
N TYR A 576 4.21 5.71 16.45
CA TYR A 576 4.72 6.62 17.47
C TYR A 576 4.16 6.35 18.86
N GLU A 577 2.87 5.96 18.98
CA GLU A 577 2.27 5.50 20.24
C GLU A 577 3.06 4.31 20.80
N ASN A 578 3.37 3.32 19.97
CA ASN A 578 4.14 2.14 20.38
C ASN A 578 5.58 2.50 20.78
N ILE A 579 6.24 3.38 20.02
CA ILE A 579 7.60 3.85 20.33
C ILE A 579 7.60 4.55 21.70
N GLY A 580 6.75 5.54 21.89
CA GLY A 580 6.68 6.32 23.12
C GLY A 580 6.37 5.45 24.32
N PHE A 581 5.32 4.61 24.23
CA PHE A 581 4.94 3.71 25.30
C PHE A 581 6.06 2.72 25.67
N ALA A 582 6.64 2.05 24.67
CA ALA A 582 7.71 1.08 24.91
C ALA A 582 8.95 1.72 25.54
N LEU A 583 9.37 2.91 25.08
CA LEU A 583 10.54 3.61 25.64
C LEU A 583 10.29 4.08 27.08
N VAL A 584 9.13 4.68 27.37
CA VAL A 584 8.80 5.18 28.72
C VAL A 584 8.81 4.02 29.73
N VAL A 585 8.10 2.94 29.45
CA VAL A 585 8.06 1.78 30.36
C VAL A 585 9.44 1.17 30.50
N LYS A 586 10.19 1.05 29.40
CA LYS A 586 11.52 0.45 29.38
C LYS A 586 12.52 1.21 30.26
N PHE A 587 12.64 2.51 30.04
CA PHE A 587 13.56 3.33 30.87
C PHE A 587 13.12 3.38 32.33
N GLY A 588 11.80 3.39 32.59
CA GLY A 588 11.27 3.27 33.94
C GLY A 588 11.68 1.96 34.62
N CYS A 589 11.53 0.83 33.95
CA CYS A 589 11.93 -0.49 34.45
C CYS A 589 13.44 -0.57 34.66
N LEU A 590 14.28 -0.08 33.75
CA LEU A 590 15.73 -0.05 33.90
C LEU A 590 16.16 0.74 35.11
N LEU A 591 15.52 1.90 35.35
CA LEU A 591 15.79 2.72 36.53
C LEU A 591 15.40 2.00 37.85
N LEU A 592 14.20 1.38 37.89
CA LEU A 592 13.74 0.63 39.06
C LEU A 592 14.64 -0.54 39.39
N VAL A 593 15.12 -1.27 38.36
CA VAL A 593 16.06 -2.38 38.52
C VAL A 593 17.43 -1.88 39.03
N ALA A 594 17.95 -0.81 38.44
CA ALA A 594 19.23 -0.21 38.89
C ALA A 594 19.19 0.26 40.34
N LEU A 595 18.06 0.82 40.78
CA LEU A 595 17.83 1.22 42.18
C LEU A 595 17.57 0.03 43.10
N GLY A 596 17.35 -1.18 42.56
CA GLY A 596 17.04 -2.39 43.35
C GLY A 596 15.60 -2.45 43.86
N LEU A 597 14.69 -1.64 43.27
CA LEU A 597 13.26 -1.60 43.62
C LEU A 597 12.43 -2.61 42.83
N ALA A 598 12.98 -3.16 41.75
CA ALA A 598 12.36 -4.21 40.94
C ALA A 598 13.27 -5.42 40.85
N ASN A 599 12.68 -6.63 40.95
CA ASN A 599 13.36 -7.89 40.75
C ASN A 599 13.27 -8.36 39.30
N MET A 600 13.99 -9.44 38.96
CA MET A 600 14.06 -9.99 37.60
C MET A 600 12.69 -10.45 37.08
N TRP A 601 11.80 -10.95 37.96
CA TRP A 601 10.44 -11.36 37.60
C TRP A 601 9.56 -10.17 37.14
N ALA A 602 9.55 -9.11 37.94
CA ALA A 602 8.81 -7.89 37.60
C ALA A 602 9.31 -7.28 36.29
N ALA A 603 10.61 -7.31 36.09
CA ALA A 603 11.30 -6.80 34.92
C ALA A 603 10.86 -7.52 33.63
N ILE A 604 10.87 -8.85 33.64
CA ILE A 604 10.43 -9.66 32.48
C ILE A 604 8.95 -9.55 32.23
N PHE A 605 8.14 -9.58 33.30
CA PHE A 605 6.69 -9.43 33.14
C PHE A 605 6.32 -8.11 32.50
N ALA A 606 7.02 -7.02 32.90
CA ALA A 606 6.85 -5.73 32.26
C ALA A 606 7.25 -5.73 30.78
N ASP A 607 8.39 -6.33 30.41
CA ASP A 607 8.88 -6.38 29.03
C ASP A 607 7.92 -7.18 28.10
N VAL A 608 7.51 -8.35 28.54
CA VAL A 608 6.53 -9.19 27.80
C VAL A 608 5.16 -8.51 27.73
N GLY A 609 4.72 -7.87 28.80
CA GLY A 609 3.46 -7.12 28.85
C GLY A 609 3.44 -5.94 27.87
N VAL A 610 4.51 -5.16 27.83
CA VAL A 610 4.68 -4.04 26.88
C VAL A 610 4.65 -4.56 25.43
N MET A 611 5.34 -5.67 25.16
CA MET A 611 5.34 -6.27 23.84
C MET A 611 3.92 -6.70 23.39
N ILE A 612 3.17 -7.36 24.28
CA ILE A 612 1.79 -7.78 23.98
C ILE A 612 0.90 -6.57 23.69
N ILE A 613 0.96 -5.53 24.52
CA ILE A 613 0.16 -4.31 24.34
C ILE A 613 0.53 -3.62 23.02
N ALA A 614 1.83 -3.49 22.71
CA ALA A 614 2.30 -2.88 21.49
C ALA A 614 1.86 -3.65 20.23
N VAL A 615 1.87 -4.99 20.28
CA VAL A 615 1.37 -5.85 19.21
C VAL A 615 -0.15 -5.69 19.02
N LEU A 616 -0.91 -5.67 20.10
CA LEU A 616 -2.38 -5.45 20.05
C LEU A 616 -2.71 -4.05 19.50
N ASN A 617 -1.93 -3.04 19.88
CA ASN A 617 -2.08 -1.69 19.33
C ASN A 617 -1.75 -1.66 17.82
N ALA A 618 -0.68 -2.36 17.39
CA ALA A 618 -0.31 -2.46 15.97
C ALA A 618 -1.43 -3.04 15.10
N ILE A 619 -2.16 -4.05 15.59
CA ILE A 619 -3.28 -4.68 14.88
C ILE A 619 -4.44 -3.67 14.62
N ARG A 620 -4.57 -2.59 15.41
CA ARG A 620 -5.57 -1.53 15.18
C ARG A 620 -5.37 -0.82 13.82
N ALA A 621 -4.17 -0.87 13.25
CA ALA A 621 -3.91 -0.32 11.91
C ALA A 621 -4.66 -1.05 10.78
N LEU A 622 -5.10 -2.30 11.00
CA LEU A 622 -5.97 -3.05 10.06
C LEU A 622 -7.41 -2.50 9.97
N ARG A 623 -7.87 -1.76 10.99
CA ARG A 623 -9.26 -1.29 11.04
C ARG A 623 -9.37 0.07 10.37
N VAL A 624 -9.62 0.09 9.07
CA VAL A 624 -9.62 1.30 8.23
C VAL A 624 -10.99 1.67 7.64
N HIS A 625 -12.00 0.81 7.83
CA HIS A 625 -13.33 0.95 7.22
C HIS A 625 -14.07 2.27 7.56
N ASN A 626 -13.80 2.88 8.71
CA ASN A 626 -14.49 4.09 9.20
C ASN A 626 -13.64 5.37 9.10
N LEU A 627 -12.70 5.47 8.10
CA LEU A 627 -11.79 6.61 7.98
C LEU A 627 -12.24 7.63 6.91
#